data_33016178a8213524e3e4a2041069fb9f
#
_entry.id   33016178a8213524e3e4a2041069fb9f
#
_cell.length_a   1.000
_cell.length_b   1.000
_cell.length_c   1.000
_cell.angle_alpha   90.00
_cell.angle_beta   90.00
_cell.angle_gamma   90.00
#
_symmetry.space_group_name_H-M   'P 1'
#
loop_
_entity.id
_entity.type
_entity.pdbx_description
1 polymer ?
#
loop_
_entity_poly.entity_id
_entity_poly.type
_entity_poly.pdbx_seq_one_letter_code
_entity_poly.pdbx_strand_id
1 'polypeptide(L)'
;GNVDIEDLKQKAEANKDRLAALMITYPSTHGIFEADIVEICRIIHECGAQVYMDGANMNAQVGLTNPGTIGADLCHLNLHKTFASPHGGGGPGVGPVCVAAHLTPFLPGHALFGNETNEVSAAPYGSAGILPITYAYICMMGAEGLANATRYAILNANYLASRLKDTYGIVYRGTQGYVGHEMILECRPIHEQSGISENDIAKRLMDYGYHAP
;
A
#
# COMPACT_ATOMS: atom_id res chain seq x y z
N GLY A 1 12.25 -4.66 9.26
CA GLY A 1 11.01 -4.51 8.51
C GLY A 1 11.13 -4.85 7.04
N ASN A 2 12.35 -5.03 6.52
CA ASN A 2 12.58 -5.43 5.13
C ASN A 2 12.42 -6.94 4.94
N VAL A 3 12.17 -7.37 3.71
CA VAL A 3 12.13 -8.79 3.36
C VAL A 3 13.55 -9.39 3.43
N ASP A 4 13.67 -10.55 4.05
CA ASP A 4 14.91 -11.33 4.01
C ASP A 4 15.00 -12.04 2.65
N ILE A 5 15.89 -11.56 1.79
CA ILE A 5 16.02 -12.03 0.41
C ILE A 5 16.53 -13.48 0.34
N GLU A 6 17.43 -13.87 1.25
CA GLU A 6 17.97 -15.24 1.24
C GLU A 6 16.91 -16.23 1.73
N ASP A 7 16.15 -15.90 2.75
CA ASP A 7 15.00 -16.71 3.21
C ASP A 7 13.92 -16.80 2.13
N LEU A 8 13.63 -15.69 1.43
CA LEU A 8 12.69 -15.66 0.31
C LEU A 8 13.13 -16.62 -0.80
N LYS A 9 14.40 -16.56 -1.24
CA LYS A 9 14.96 -17.45 -2.27
C LYS A 9 14.83 -18.91 -1.87
N GLN A 10 15.25 -19.26 -0.68
CA GLN A 10 15.18 -20.62 -0.17
C GLN A 10 13.75 -21.16 -0.16
N LYS A 11 12.79 -20.36 0.35
CA LYS A 11 11.37 -20.74 0.41
C LYS A 11 10.72 -20.82 -0.95
N ALA A 12 11.01 -19.88 -1.84
CA ALA A 12 10.48 -19.87 -3.20
C ALA A 12 10.96 -21.10 -3.98
N GLU A 13 12.25 -21.39 -3.96
CA GLU A 13 12.82 -22.56 -4.65
C GLU A 13 12.32 -23.88 -4.06
N ALA A 14 12.25 -24.01 -2.73
CA ALA A 14 11.73 -25.19 -2.06
C ALA A 14 10.25 -25.50 -2.37
N ASN A 15 9.49 -24.51 -2.83
CA ASN A 15 8.07 -24.63 -3.16
C ASN A 15 7.76 -24.38 -4.65
N LYS A 16 8.75 -24.29 -5.49
CA LYS A 16 8.66 -23.90 -6.90
C LYS A 16 7.56 -24.62 -7.68
N ASP A 17 7.42 -25.92 -7.48
CA ASP A 17 6.42 -26.74 -8.19
C ASP A 17 4.96 -26.42 -7.81
N ARG A 18 4.75 -25.68 -6.74
CA ARG A 18 3.41 -25.34 -6.22
C ARG A 18 3.25 -23.86 -5.84
N LEU A 19 4.28 -23.05 -6.06
CA LEU A 19 4.23 -21.62 -5.79
C LEU A 19 3.40 -20.93 -6.89
N ALA A 20 2.22 -20.42 -6.53
CA ALA A 20 1.34 -19.72 -7.46
C ALA A 20 1.64 -18.21 -7.50
N ALA A 21 1.82 -17.59 -6.32
CA ALA A 21 2.05 -16.16 -6.23
C ALA A 21 2.71 -15.76 -4.91
N LEU A 22 3.37 -14.61 -4.92
CA LEU A 22 3.72 -13.81 -3.74
C LEU A 22 2.78 -12.60 -3.66
N MET A 23 2.20 -12.36 -2.48
CA MET A 23 1.50 -11.11 -2.21
C MET A 23 2.39 -10.22 -1.34
N ILE A 24 2.57 -8.95 -1.75
CA ILE A 24 3.40 -7.98 -1.04
C ILE A 24 2.76 -6.60 -1.05
N THR A 25 2.73 -5.93 0.11
CA THR A 25 2.32 -4.53 0.22
C THR A 25 3.51 -3.63 -0.07
N TYR A 26 3.38 -2.68 -0.99
CA TYR A 26 4.47 -1.75 -1.33
C TYR A 26 3.97 -0.31 -1.49
N PRO A 27 4.59 0.69 -0.81
CA PRO A 27 5.51 0.50 0.32
C PRO A 27 4.87 -0.33 1.44
N SER A 28 5.70 -0.90 2.33
CA SER A 28 5.22 -1.81 3.35
C SER A 28 4.33 -1.13 4.40
N THR A 29 3.53 -1.92 5.12
CA THR A 29 2.76 -1.46 6.30
C THR A 29 3.64 -1.00 7.46
N HIS A 30 4.94 -1.23 7.39
CA HIS A 30 5.92 -0.69 8.34
C HIS A 30 6.33 0.75 8.03
N GLY A 31 5.77 1.36 6.98
CA GLY A 31 6.09 2.72 6.57
C GLY A 31 7.43 2.87 5.86
N ILE A 32 7.94 1.82 5.22
CA ILE A 32 9.21 1.85 4.51
C ILE A 32 9.10 1.36 3.07
N PHE A 33 9.91 1.92 2.18
CA PHE A 33 10.15 1.36 0.86
C PHE A 33 11.08 0.15 0.96
N GLU A 34 10.63 -0.99 0.43
CA GLU A 34 11.48 -2.17 0.26
C GLU A 34 12.50 -1.88 -0.84
N ALA A 35 13.78 -1.81 -0.45
CA ALA A 35 14.84 -1.46 -1.39
C ALA A 35 15.01 -2.51 -2.50
N ASP A 36 14.79 -3.78 -2.16
CA ASP A 36 15.01 -4.92 -3.02
C ASP A 36 13.73 -5.37 -3.76
N ILE A 37 12.71 -4.53 -3.83
CA ILE A 37 11.40 -4.90 -4.41
C ILE A 37 11.50 -5.48 -5.82
N VAL A 38 12.37 -4.94 -6.66
CA VAL A 38 12.59 -5.44 -8.04
C VAL A 38 13.22 -6.84 -8.02
N GLU A 39 14.18 -7.05 -7.13
CA GLU A 39 14.80 -8.36 -6.94
C GLU A 39 13.82 -9.39 -6.37
N ILE A 40 12.95 -8.99 -5.45
CA ILE A 40 11.87 -9.83 -4.93
C ILE A 40 10.96 -10.30 -6.08
N CYS A 41 10.53 -9.38 -6.94
CA CYS A 41 9.72 -9.72 -8.11
C CYS A 41 10.45 -10.72 -9.03
N ARG A 42 11.74 -10.46 -9.31
CA ARG A 42 12.56 -11.32 -10.16
C ARG A 42 12.66 -12.76 -9.61
N ILE A 43 12.91 -12.92 -8.31
CA ILE A 43 13.01 -14.23 -7.64
C ILE A 43 11.72 -15.02 -7.83
N ILE A 44 10.58 -14.39 -7.63
CA ILE A 44 9.26 -15.02 -7.75
C ILE A 44 8.98 -15.44 -9.20
N HIS A 45 9.29 -14.56 -10.18
CA HIS A 45 9.12 -14.87 -11.59
C HIS A 45 10.03 -16.01 -12.05
N GLU A 46 11.26 -16.11 -11.57
CA GLU A 46 12.17 -17.22 -11.86
C GLU A 46 11.65 -18.57 -11.33
N CYS A 47 10.81 -18.54 -10.30
CA CYS A 47 10.07 -19.73 -9.85
C CYS A 47 8.78 -20.00 -10.64
N GLY A 48 8.45 -19.20 -11.65
CA GLY A 48 7.25 -19.36 -12.47
C GLY A 48 5.96 -18.83 -11.82
N ALA A 49 6.08 -18.10 -10.71
CA ALA A 49 4.96 -17.57 -9.94
C ALA A 49 4.69 -16.08 -10.25
N GLN A 50 3.54 -15.57 -9.83
CA GLN A 50 3.10 -14.19 -10.04
C GLN A 50 3.37 -13.32 -8.83
N VAL A 51 3.50 -12.00 -9.03
CA VAL A 51 3.60 -11.03 -7.94
C VAL A 51 2.31 -10.20 -7.85
N TYR A 52 1.61 -10.36 -6.72
CA TYR A 52 0.46 -9.53 -6.35
C TYR A 52 0.92 -8.38 -5.48
N MET A 53 0.83 -7.15 -5.98
CA MET A 53 1.09 -5.96 -5.18
C MET A 53 -0.19 -5.45 -4.52
N ASP A 54 -0.19 -5.39 -3.20
CA ASP A 54 -1.19 -4.63 -2.47
C ASP A 54 -0.91 -3.13 -2.64
N GLY A 55 -1.80 -2.46 -3.36
CA GLY A 55 -1.71 -1.04 -3.68
C GLY A 55 -2.36 -0.11 -2.64
N ALA A 56 -2.57 -0.58 -1.42
CA ALA A 56 -3.14 0.24 -0.35
C ALA A 56 -2.33 1.52 -0.09
N ASN A 57 -1.03 1.46 -0.27
CA ASN A 57 -0.09 2.56 -0.06
C ASN A 57 0.30 3.28 -1.38
N MET A 58 -0.58 3.27 -2.38
CA MET A 58 -0.35 3.92 -3.69
C MET A 58 -0.06 5.42 -3.57
N ASN A 59 -0.53 6.10 -2.52
CA ASN A 59 -0.24 7.50 -2.22
C ASN A 59 1.26 7.80 -2.00
N ALA A 60 2.09 6.78 -1.81
CA ALA A 60 3.55 6.92 -1.78
C ALA A 60 4.22 6.59 -3.13
N GLN A 61 3.46 6.22 -4.16
CA GLN A 61 3.99 5.82 -5.47
C GLN A 61 3.60 6.78 -6.60
N VAL A 62 2.42 7.39 -6.55
CA VAL A 62 1.86 8.18 -7.66
C VAL A 62 2.84 9.25 -8.13
N GLY A 63 3.18 9.20 -9.42
CA GLY A 63 4.11 10.15 -10.05
C GLY A 63 5.60 9.89 -9.75
N LEU A 64 5.95 8.89 -8.94
CA LEU A 64 7.34 8.50 -8.63
C LEU A 64 7.67 7.12 -9.20
N THR A 65 6.77 6.15 -9.05
CA THR A 65 6.92 4.80 -9.58
C THR A 65 5.53 4.20 -9.84
N ASN A 66 5.47 2.97 -10.33
CA ASN A 66 4.22 2.23 -10.53
C ASN A 66 4.46 0.71 -10.45
N PRO A 67 3.39 -0.07 -10.19
CA PRO A 67 3.48 -1.52 -10.05
C PRO A 67 4.14 -2.24 -11.23
N GLY A 68 3.81 -1.83 -12.46
CA GLY A 68 4.38 -2.47 -13.66
C GLY A 68 5.87 -2.25 -13.80
N THR A 69 6.38 -1.06 -13.49
CA THR A 69 7.83 -0.77 -13.50
C THR A 69 8.58 -1.54 -12.42
N ILE A 70 7.94 -1.79 -11.29
CA ILE A 70 8.50 -2.57 -10.18
C ILE A 70 8.56 -4.05 -10.53
N GLY A 71 7.64 -4.55 -11.36
CA GLY A 71 7.54 -5.94 -11.77
C GLY A 71 6.34 -6.69 -11.18
N ALA A 72 5.34 -5.99 -10.65
CA ALA A 72 4.12 -6.63 -10.21
C ALA A 72 3.24 -7.06 -11.40
N ASP A 73 2.65 -8.26 -11.31
CA ASP A 73 1.77 -8.81 -12.33
C ASP A 73 0.33 -8.36 -12.15
N LEU A 74 -0.07 -8.11 -10.91
CA LEU A 74 -1.36 -7.53 -10.58
C LEU A 74 -1.27 -6.63 -9.35
N CYS A 75 -2.16 -5.64 -9.31
CA CYS A 75 -2.26 -4.71 -8.20
C CYS A 75 -3.71 -4.29 -7.99
N HIS A 76 -4.19 -4.33 -6.76
CA HIS A 76 -5.43 -3.67 -6.39
C HIS A 76 -5.16 -2.28 -5.84
N LEU A 77 -6.13 -1.37 -5.99
CA LEU A 77 -6.07 -0.01 -5.47
C LEU A 77 -7.16 0.24 -4.43
N ASN A 78 -6.81 0.96 -3.39
CA ASN A 78 -7.77 1.50 -2.43
C ASN A 78 -8.08 2.96 -2.79
N LEU A 79 -9.18 3.21 -3.50
CA LEU A 79 -9.56 4.56 -3.93
C LEU A 79 -9.85 5.49 -2.75
N HIS A 80 -10.33 4.94 -1.62
CA HIS A 80 -10.59 5.68 -0.39
C HIS A 80 -9.33 6.11 0.38
N LYS A 81 -8.16 5.63 -0.01
CA LYS A 81 -6.87 6.04 0.57
C LYS A 81 -6.18 7.09 -0.28
N THR A 82 -5.95 6.80 -1.56
CA THR A 82 -5.15 7.63 -2.45
C THR A 82 -5.97 8.63 -3.27
N PHE A 83 -7.23 8.30 -3.60
CA PHE A 83 -8.03 9.01 -4.61
C PHE A 83 -9.36 9.58 -4.08
N ALA A 84 -9.39 9.91 -2.80
CA ALA A 84 -10.49 10.64 -2.13
C ALA A 84 -11.89 10.00 -2.21
N SER A 85 -11.99 8.71 -2.55
CA SER A 85 -13.28 8.01 -2.52
C SER A 85 -13.76 7.88 -1.07
N PRO A 86 -15.06 8.05 -0.77
CA PRO A 86 -15.55 7.91 0.59
C PRO A 86 -15.44 6.47 1.09
N HIS A 87 -14.99 6.27 2.31
CA HIS A 87 -14.99 4.96 2.98
C HIS A 87 -16.25 4.75 3.82
N GLY A 88 -16.75 5.80 4.47
CA GLY A 88 -18.03 5.82 5.18
C GLY A 88 -18.19 4.76 6.28
N GLY A 89 -17.12 4.44 6.98
CA GLY A 89 -17.16 3.40 8.02
C GLY A 89 -17.39 1.98 7.50
N GLY A 90 -16.91 1.66 6.31
CA GLY A 90 -17.12 0.39 5.62
C GLY A 90 -17.97 0.54 4.35
N GLY A 91 -18.02 1.73 3.82
CA GLY A 91 -18.85 2.21 2.74
C GLY A 91 -18.81 1.47 1.42
N PRO A 92 -19.14 2.13 0.30
CA PRO A 92 -19.37 1.45 -0.98
C PRO A 92 -18.11 0.70 -1.45
N GLY A 93 -18.29 -0.56 -1.82
CA GLY A 93 -17.22 -1.46 -2.25
C GLY A 93 -16.83 -1.19 -3.70
N VAL A 94 -15.72 -0.52 -3.94
CA VAL A 94 -15.09 -0.41 -5.25
C VAL A 94 -13.57 -0.41 -5.07
N GLY A 95 -12.89 -1.30 -5.79
CA GLY A 95 -11.45 -1.45 -5.77
C GLY A 95 -10.95 -1.87 -7.14
N PRO A 96 -10.36 -0.95 -7.94
CA PRO A 96 -9.79 -1.32 -9.20
C PRO A 96 -8.68 -2.37 -9.03
N VAL A 97 -8.68 -3.35 -9.93
CA VAL A 97 -7.60 -4.31 -10.07
C VAL A 97 -6.98 -4.13 -11.44
N CYS A 98 -5.68 -3.88 -11.46
CA CYS A 98 -4.88 -3.79 -12.67
C CYS A 98 -4.05 -5.06 -12.82
N VAL A 99 -3.95 -5.60 -14.03
CA VAL A 99 -3.20 -6.82 -14.31
C VAL A 99 -2.27 -6.63 -15.52
N ALA A 100 -1.17 -7.38 -15.53
CA ALA A 100 -0.32 -7.52 -16.71
C ALA A 100 -1.07 -8.26 -17.84
N ALA A 101 -0.65 -8.04 -19.09
CA ALA A 101 -1.37 -8.54 -20.27
C ALA A 101 -1.63 -10.05 -20.26
N HIS A 102 -0.70 -10.84 -19.75
CA HIS A 102 -0.82 -12.30 -19.69
C HIS A 102 -1.91 -12.79 -18.72
N LEU A 103 -2.32 -11.96 -17.75
CA LEU A 103 -3.40 -12.27 -16.81
C LEU A 103 -4.78 -11.82 -17.28
N THR A 104 -4.86 -11.01 -18.36
CA THR A 104 -6.14 -10.50 -18.88
C THR A 104 -7.16 -11.61 -19.18
N PRO A 105 -6.80 -12.78 -19.76
CA PRO A 105 -7.76 -13.84 -20.03
C PRO A 105 -8.39 -14.46 -18.76
N PHE A 106 -7.81 -14.24 -17.60
CA PHE A 106 -8.26 -14.78 -16.31
C PHE A 106 -9.09 -13.79 -15.48
N LEU A 107 -9.31 -12.58 -16.00
CA LEU A 107 -10.17 -11.61 -15.30
C LEU A 107 -11.60 -12.13 -15.20
N PRO A 108 -12.31 -11.80 -14.10
CA PRO A 108 -13.71 -12.15 -13.95
C PRO A 108 -14.57 -11.62 -15.10
N GLY A 109 -15.46 -12.45 -15.59
CA GLY A 109 -16.51 -12.06 -16.52
C GLY A 109 -17.75 -11.53 -15.80
N HIS A 110 -18.77 -11.17 -16.58
CA HIS A 110 -20.09 -10.81 -16.07
C HIS A 110 -21.16 -11.01 -17.13
N ALA A 111 -22.31 -11.55 -16.75
CA ALA A 111 -23.43 -11.85 -17.64
C ALA A 111 -23.90 -10.65 -18.46
N LEU A 112 -23.89 -9.43 -17.89
CA LEU A 112 -24.27 -8.19 -18.58
C LEU A 112 -23.39 -7.87 -19.80
N PHE A 113 -22.21 -8.48 -19.91
CA PHE A 113 -21.26 -8.27 -21.01
C PHE A 113 -21.12 -9.50 -21.90
N GLY A 114 -22.00 -10.50 -21.74
CA GLY A 114 -21.97 -11.73 -22.51
C GLY A 114 -20.79 -12.66 -22.17
N ASN A 115 -20.15 -12.46 -21.03
CA ASN A 115 -19.09 -13.28 -20.49
C ASN A 115 -19.52 -13.76 -19.09
N GLU A 116 -20.11 -14.94 -19.02
CA GLU A 116 -20.71 -15.51 -17.80
C GLU A 116 -19.72 -16.31 -16.95
N THR A 117 -18.45 -16.36 -17.34
CA THR A 117 -17.47 -17.18 -16.64
C THR A 117 -16.84 -16.42 -15.46
N ASN A 118 -16.77 -17.10 -14.32
CA ASN A 118 -16.04 -16.61 -13.13
C ASN A 118 -16.55 -15.25 -12.58
N GLU A 119 -17.87 -15.03 -12.59
CA GLU A 119 -18.46 -13.84 -11.95
C GLU A 119 -18.12 -13.82 -10.45
N VAL A 120 -17.66 -12.66 -9.95
CA VAL A 120 -17.27 -12.49 -8.54
C VAL A 120 -18.21 -11.58 -7.76
N SER A 121 -19.09 -10.82 -8.45
CA SER A 121 -20.06 -9.95 -7.80
C SER A 121 -21.27 -9.69 -8.72
N ALA A 122 -22.42 -9.37 -8.10
CA ALA A 122 -23.63 -9.02 -8.83
C ALA A 122 -23.53 -7.66 -9.57
N ALA A 123 -22.63 -6.78 -9.13
CA ALA A 123 -22.37 -5.50 -9.77
C ALA A 123 -20.97 -5.56 -10.45
N PRO A 124 -20.92 -5.43 -11.80
CA PRO A 124 -19.68 -5.68 -12.56
C PRO A 124 -18.54 -4.72 -12.21
N TYR A 125 -18.86 -3.54 -11.73
CA TYR A 125 -17.88 -2.50 -11.37
C TYR A 125 -17.99 -2.08 -9.89
N GLY A 126 -18.52 -2.96 -9.02
CA GLY A 126 -18.76 -2.64 -7.63
C GLY A 126 -19.71 -1.44 -7.48
N SER A 127 -19.53 -0.60 -6.49
CA SER A 127 -20.31 0.61 -6.25
C SER A 127 -19.89 1.74 -7.19
N ALA A 128 -20.07 1.56 -8.50
CA ALA A 128 -19.59 2.46 -9.55
C ALA A 128 -20.08 3.92 -9.40
N GLY A 129 -21.18 4.16 -8.70
CA GLY A 129 -21.74 5.49 -8.44
C GLY A 129 -20.83 6.44 -7.68
N ILE A 130 -19.77 5.94 -7.00
CA ILE A 130 -18.80 6.78 -6.31
C ILE A 130 -17.57 7.12 -7.18
N LEU A 131 -17.38 6.47 -8.30
CA LEU A 131 -16.22 6.72 -9.19
C LEU A 131 -16.13 8.17 -9.69
N PRO A 132 -17.25 8.92 -9.93
CA PRO A 132 -17.17 10.33 -10.26
C PRO A 132 -16.42 11.18 -9.23
N ILE A 133 -16.43 10.82 -7.95
CA ILE A 133 -15.67 11.52 -6.90
C ILE A 133 -14.17 11.37 -7.15
N THR A 134 -13.70 10.15 -7.35
CA THR A 134 -12.29 9.88 -7.71
C THR A 134 -11.90 10.55 -9.02
N TYR A 135 -12.77 10.49 -10.03
CA TYR A 135 -12.53 11.15 -11.31
C TYR A 135 -12.38 12.66 -11.15
N ALA A 136 -13.31 13.30 -10.43
CA ALA A 136 -13.23 14.74 -10.15
C ALA A 136 -11.95 15.12 -9.39
N TYR A 137 -11.58 14.33 -8.37
CA TYR A 137 -10.33 14.53 -7.62
C TYR A 137 -9.11 14.49 -8.55
N ILE A 138 -9.01 13.47 -9.40
CA ILE A 138 -7.90 13.34 -10.36
C ILE A 138 -7.86 14.52 -11.33
N CYS A 139 -9.01 14.93 -11.86
CA CYS A 139 -9.10 16.10 -12.76
C CYS A 139 -8.69 17.41 -12.07
N MET A 140 -9.11 17.61 -10.83
CA MET A 140 -8.79 18.82 -10.05
C MET A 140 -7.28 18.88 -9.70
N MET A 141 -6.69 17.75 -9.34
CA MET A 141 -5.28 17.69 -8.98
C MET A 141 -4.36 17.75 -10.19
N GLY A 142 -4.77 17.14 -11.29
CA GLY A 142 -3.90 16.92 -12.46
C GLY A 142 -2.66 16.09 -12.13
N ALA A 143 -1.84 15.83 -13.14
CA ALA A 143 -0.64 15.00 -12.99
C ALA A 143 0.36 15.59 -11.97
N GLU A 144 0.57 16.90 -12.02
CA GLU A 144 1.50 17.59 -11.11
C GLU A 144 0.99 17.59 -9.66
N GLY A 145 -0.30 17.90 -9.45
CA GLY A 145 -0.90 17.90 -8.12
C GLY A 145 -0.85 16.52 -7.46
N LEU A 146 -1.15 15.45 -8.20
CA LEU A 146 -1.06 14.08 -7.70
C LEU A 146 0.39 13.71 -7.33
N ALA A 147 1.36 14.02 -8.19
CA ALA A 147 2.76 13.77 -7.89
C ALA A 147 3.26 14.59 -6.68
N ASN A 148 2.81 15.83 -6.55
CA ASN A 148 3.15 16.67 -5.40
C ASN A 148 2.50 16.16 -4.11
N ALA A 149 1.27 15.66 -4.14
CA ALA A 149 0.64 15.02 -2.98
C ALA A 149 1.50 13.86 -2.46
N THR A 150 2.02 13.00 -3.35
CA THR A 150 2.96 11.93 -2.98
C THR A 150 4.24 12.46 -2.36
N ARG A 151 4.87 13.47 -3.00
CA ARG A 151 6.12 14.06 -2.48
C ARG A 151 5.93 14.68 -1.10
N TYR A 152 4.82 15.40 -0.89
CA TYR A 152 4.52 16.02 0.41
C TYR A 152 4.19 14.95 1.47
N ALA A 153 3.51 13.88 1.13
CA ALA A 153 3.28 12.78 2.07
C ALA A 153 4.60 12.19 2.61
N ILE A 154 5.53 11.89 1.70
CA ILE A 154 6.86 11.38 2.06
C ILE A 154 7.67 12.42 2.85
N LEU A 155 7.67 13.69 2.41
CA LEU A 155 8.36 14.77 3.09
C LEU A 155 7.85 14.98 4.52
N ASN A 156 6.54 15.01 4.69
CA ASN A 156 5.91 15.23 6.00
C ASN A 156 6.22 14.09 6.98
N ALA A 157 6.15 12.84 6.53
CA ALA A 157 6.51 11.69 7.37
C ALA A 157 7.98 11.75 7.82
N ASN A 158 8.90 12.08 6.91
CA ASN A 158 10.32 12.20 7.24
C ASN A 158 10.62 13.44 8.11
N TYR A 159 9.91 14.55 7.90
CA TYR A 159 10.01 15.72 8.77
C TYR A 159 9.58 15.38 10.20
N LEU A 160 8.41 14.75 10.36
CA LEU A 160 7.93 14.32 11.69
C LEU A 160 8.89 13.30 12.32
N ALA A 161 9.37 12.31 11.56
CA ALA A 161 10.36 11.34 12.03
C ALA A 161 11.64 12.03 12.54
N SER A 162 12.10 13.05 11.84
CA SER A 162 13.28 13.84 12.25
C SER A 162 13.02 14.67 13.51
N ARG A 163 11.80 15.22 13.68
CA ARG A 163 11.44 16.05 14.84
C ARG A 163 11.17 15.23 16.11
N LEU A 164 10.72 14.00 15.95
CA LEU A 164 10.29 13.14 17.07
C LEU A 164 11.35 12.14 17.51
N LYS A 165 12.38 11.87 16.72
CA LYS A 165 13.37 10.81 16.94
C LYS A 165 14.10 10.85 18.29
N ASP A 166 14.22 12.04 18.89
CA ASP A 166 14.94 12.22 20.18
C ASP A 166 14.01 11.96 21.38
N THR A 167 12.70 11.93 21.17
CA THR A 167 11.69 11.64 22.20
C THR A 167 11.09 10.24 21.99
N TYR A 168 10.79 9.88 20.76
CA TYR A 168 10.23 8.60 20.36
C TYR A 168 11.22 7.88 19.43
N GLY A 169 11.50 6.61 19.66
CA GLY A 169 12.15 5.79 18.65
C GLY A 169 11.30 5.68 17.39
N ILE A 170 11.93 5.45 16.25
CA ILE A 170 11.24 5.06 15.01
C ILE A 170 11.50 3.57 14.81
N VAL A 171 10.43 2.75 14.85
CA VAL A 171 10.56 1.28 14.87
C VAL A 171 11.21 0.75 13.60
N TYR A 172 10.79 1.25 12.44
CA TYR A 172 11.31 0.83 11.16
C TYR A 172 11.83 2.01 10.33
N ARG A 173 12.97 1.81 9.69
CA ARG A 173 13.57 2.75 8.73
C ARG A 173 14.11 1.97 7.54
N GLY A 174 14.05 2.56 6.38
CA GLY A 174 14.75 2.04 5.20
C GLY A 174 16.27 2.04 5.37
N THR A 175 16.98 1.41 4.46
CA THR A 175 18.45 1.24 4.49
C THR A 175 19.22 2.57 4.56
N GLN A 176 18.62 3.66 4.08
CA GLN A 176 19.19 5.01 4.14
C GLN A 176 18.71 5.84 5.34
N GLY A 177 17.98 5.22 6.28
CA GLY A 177 17.49 5.88 7.49
C GLY A 177 16.19 6.68 7.32
N TYR A 178 15.58 6.67 6.13
CA TYR A 178 14.32 7.34 5.84
C TYR A 178 13.11 6.41 6.01
N VAL A 179 11.93 7.03 6.14
CA VAL A 179 10.64 6.37 6.09
C VAL A 179 9.92 6.70 4.77
N GLY A 180 8.84 5.99 4.47
CA GLY A 180 7.97 6.28 3.33
C GLY A 180 7.02 7.46 3.62
N HIS A 181 5.74 7.24 3.40
CA HIS A 181 4.67 8.22 3.62
C HIS A 181 4.09 8.17 5.05
N GLU A 182 4.53 7.24 5.86
CA GLU A 182 4.12 7.02 7.25
C GLU A 182 5.28 6.48 8.07
N MET A 183 5.14 6.41 9.39
CA MET A 183 6.14 5.87 10.30
C MET A 183 5.47 5.24 11.52
N ILE A 184 6.18 4.35 12.18
CA ILE A 184 5.75 3.76 13.45
C ILE A 184 6.65 4.29 14.56
N LEU A 185 6.04 5.00 15.53
CA LEU A 185 6.72 5.49 16.71
C LEU A 185 6.85 4.38 17.76
N GLU A 186 8.00 4.32 18.41
CA GLU A 186 8.26 3.37 19.49
C GLU A 186 7.84 3.96 20.83
N CYS A 187 6.72 3.47 21.38
CA CYS A 187 6.17 3.94 22.65
C CYS A 187 6.48 3.02 23.82
N ARG A 188 7.02 1.81 23.62
CA ARG A 188 7.31 0.85 24.69
C ARG A 188 8.20 1.39 25.81
N PRO A 189 9.31 2.11 25.53
CA PRO A 189 10.15 2.66 26.58
C PRO A 189 9.43 3.69 27.47
N ILE A 190 8.49 4.45 26.89
CA ILE A 190 7.67 5.41 27.63
C ILE A 190 6.70 4.65 28.54
N HIS A 191 6.06 3.63 28.01
CA HIS A 191 5.16 2.78 28.82
C HIS A 191 5.89 2.10 30.00
N GLU A 192 7.06 1.52 29.76
CA GLU A 192 7.85 0.87 30.80
C GLU A 192 8.29 1.83 31.90
N GLN A 193 8.59 3.08 31.57
CA GLN A 193 9.08 4.07 32.53
C GLN A 193 7.94 4.77 33.30
N SER A 194 6.80 4.99 32.66
CA SER A 194 5.75 5.87 33.18
C SER A 194 4.37 5.21 33.33
N GLY A 195 4.16 4.02 32.74
CA GLY A 195 2.86 3.38 32.65
C GLY A 195 1.92 4.02 31.59
N ILE A 196 2.37 5.04 30.86
CA ILE A 196 1.57 5.72 29.81
C ILE A 196 1.61 4.87 28.54
N SER A 197 0.42 4.44 28.09
CA SER A 197 0.27 3.65 26.87
C SER A 197 0.19 4.53 25.61
N GLU A 198 0.34 3.90 24.44
CA GLU A 198 0.11 4.55 23.14
C GLU A 198 -1.32 5.09 23.02
N ASN A 199 -2.30 4.39 23.61
CA ASN A 199 -3.69 4.86 23.66
C ASN A 199 -3.85 6.13 24.49
N ASP A 200 -3.12 6.26 25.61
CA ASP A 200 -3.12 7.45 26.44
C ASP A 200 -2.51 8.63 25.68
N ILE A 201 -1.43 8.39 24.95
CA ILE A 201 -0.79 9.40 24.08
C ILE A 201 -1.77 9.86 23.00
N ALA A 202 -2.42 8.93 22.30
CA ALA A 202 -3.39 9.23 21.25
C ALA A 202 -4.57 10.05 21.78
N LYS A 203 -5.15 9.66 22.93
CA LYS A 203 -6.22 10.42 23.60
C LYS A 203 -5.76 11.81 24.02
N ARG A 204 -4.53 11.93 24.53
CA ARG A 204 -4.00 13.23 24.96
C ARG A 204 -3.76 14.15 23.76
N LEU A 205 -3.34 13.63 22.62
CA LEU A 205 -3.20 14.41 21.39
C LEU A 205 -4.53 15.02 20.92
N MET A 206 -5.67 14.34 21.14
CA MET A 206 -6.99 14.91 20.83
C MET A 206 -7.30 16.15 21.65
N ASP A 207 -6.85 16.25 22.91
CA ASP A 207 -7.00 17.48 23.72
C ASP A 207 -6.28 18.68 23.11
N TYR A 208 -5.26 18.44 22.30
CA TYR A 208 -4.52 19.46 21.55
C TYR A 208 -5.00 19.62 20.10
N GLY A 209 -6.11 18.96 19.71
CA GLY A 209 -6.69 19.05 18.38
C GLY A 209 -6.03 18.17 17.33
N TYR A 210 -5.22 17.19 17.72
CA TYR A 210 -4.62 16.22 16.82
C TYR A 210 -5.39 14.89 16.85
N HIS A 211 -5.72 14.37 15.69
CA HIS A 211 -6.21 13.00 15.56
C HIS A 211 -5.01 12.08 15.30
N ALA A 212 -4.69 11.26 16.29
CA ALA A 212 -3.64 10.23 16.18
C ALA A 212 -4.30 8.84 16.27
N PRO A 213 -4.08 7.96 15.27
CA PRO A 213 -4.61 6.58 15.28
C PRO A 213 -3.85 5.71 16.29
#